data_a08d306d1e8549d01c6c598bf7df700b
#
_entry.id   a08d306d1e8549d01c6c598bf7df700b
#
_cell.length_a   1.000
_cell.length_b   1.000
_cell.length_c   1.000
_cell.angle_alpha   90.00
_cell.angle_beta   90.00
_cell.angle_gamma   90.00
#
_symmetry.space_group_name_H-M   'P 1'
#
loop_
_entity.id
_entity.type
_entity.pdbx_description
1 polymer ?
#
loop_
_entity_poly.entity_id
_entity_poly.type
_entity_poly.pdbx_seq_one_letter_code
_entity_poly.pdbx_strand_id
1 'polypeptide(L)'
;MATRLKYTTEQLNYYRICYVVTDILTEGLRTIFKQEWDNRYKTTLGEWKDQPKNGMDFWNGESTRNRKRNAVLLTTMKNGDRAEWDCTMLFYAILYSDCIHFLNPSIRSNVDDLRKFRNEEFAHMPRGHLSNGDFQTVITKVKTAFHALGLPTLKINEVQNQTNFLTEELNEVLRKVDDLKQEVKDKEEELQVKEEQRLALEEQLNFDVSPFCILPPKPSHDIASRESEVGEVLQNLQTLKDANDGLSILYLSGNPGSGKSQLARLAARRFYDEVEQIPSAASFIMTLNAENSEALLKSYVLFAQHCNCPGYEITNTYRSKDLNTDEKISYFKTLISTKIEHYASWLLVVDNVTSESRTSD
;
A
#
# COMPACT_ATOMS: atom_id res chain seq x y z
N MET A 1 -20.04 55.77 11.13
CA MET A 1 -20.02 54.73 12.18
C MET A 1 -19.95 53.39 11.43
N ALA A 2 -18.85 52.73 11.40
CA ALA A 2 -18.74 51.40 10.81
C ALA A 2 -19.47 50.40 11.75
N THR A 3 -20.50 49.77 11.26
CA THR A 3 -21.26 48.72 11.97
C THR A 3 -20.26 47.58 12.23
N ARG A 4 -19.82 47.40 13.47
CA ARG A 4 -19.06 46.22 13.90
C ARG A 4 -19.93 44.98 13.61
N LEU A 5 -19.59 44.21 12.62
CA LEU A 5 -20.14 42.89 12.38
C LEU A 5 -19.87 42.04 13.61
N LYS A 6 -20.96 41.64 14.31
CA LYS A 6 -20.87 40.84 15.51
C LYS A 6 -20.83 39.36 15.07
N TYR A 7 -19.65 38.78 15.06
CA TYR A 7 -19.47 37.37 14.74
C TYR A 7 -20.15 36.49 15.80
N THR A 8 -20.71 35.36 15.37
CA THR A 8 -21.16 34.33 16.33
C THR A 8 -19.94 33.66 16.98
N THR A 9 -20.13 33.00 18.10
CA THR A 9 -19.05 32.26 18.79
C THR A 9 -18.44 31.19 17.86
N GLU A 10 -19.27 30.51 17.08
CA GLU A 10 -18.84 29.46 16.14
C GLU A 10 -18.04 30.04 14.98
N GLN A 11 -18.41 31.20 14.47
CA GLN A 11 -17.63 31.92 13.45
C GLN A 11 -16.26 32.35 14.01
N LEU A 12 -16.21 32.89 15.22
CA LEU A 12 -14.97 33.26 15.88
C LEU A 12 -14.06 32.06 16.09
N ASN A 13 -14.62 30.94 16.54
CA ASN A 13 -13.86 29.71 16.72
C ASN A 13 -13.25 29.23 15.39
N TYR A 14 -14.04 29.25 14.31
CA TYR A 14 -13.55 28.90 12.98
C TYR A 14 -12.42 29.83 12.51
N TYR A 15 -12.56 31.14 12.66
CA TYR A 15 -11.52 32.11 12.25
C TYR A 15 -10.23 31.95 13.07
N ARG A 16 -10.35 31.68 14.35
CA ARG A 16 -9.20 31.39 15.23
C ARG A 16 -8.43 30.15 14.75
N ILE A 17 -9.14 29.08 14.41
CA ILE A 17 -8.47 27.89 13.88
C ILE A 17 -7.87 28.13 12.51
N CYS A 18 -8.53 28.87 11.61
CA CYS A 18 -7.94 29.26 10.34
C CYS A 18 -6.59 29.95 10.56
N TYR A 19 -6.52 30.94 11.47
CA TYR A 19 -5.28 31.64 11.79
C TYR A 19 -4.20 30.70 12.38
N VAL A 20 -4.61 29.80 13.26
CA VAL A 20 -3.70 28.79 13.84
C VAL A 20 -3.08 27.92 12.72
N VAL A 21 -3.90 27.46 11.78
CA VAL A 21 -3.43 26.56 10.71
C VAL A 21 -2.60 27.26 9.64
N THR A 22 -2.98 28.49 9.24
CA THR A 22 -2.28 29.18 8.13
C THR A 22 -1.00 29.86 8.59
N ASP A 23 -0.98 30.44 9.78
CA ASP A 23 0.13 31.29 10.21
C ASP A 23 0.95 30.68 11.34
N ILE A 24 0.30 30.25 12.45
CA ILE A 24 1.03 29.77 13.63
C ILE A 24 1.68 28.41 13.36
N LEU A 25 0.95 27.47 12.73
CA LEU A 25 1.48 26.17 12.36
C LEU A 25 2.64 26.30 11.37
N THR A 26 2.49 27.15 10.35
CA THR A 26 3.53 27.41 9.35
C THR A 26 4.80 27.93 10.01
N GLU A 27 4.69 28.89 10.93
CA GLU A 27 5.84 29.45 11.66
C GLU A 27 6.50 28.41 12.57
N GLY A 28 5.69 27.58 13.23
CA GLY A 28 6.18 26.44 14.03
C GLY A 28 6.99 25.47 13.18
N LEU A 29 6.49 25.10 12.02
CA LEU A 29 7.19 24.19 11.08
C LEU A 29 8.49 24.78 10.54
N ARG A 30 8.52 26.11 10.23
CA ARG A 30 9.76 26.83 9.86
C ARG A 30 10.83 26.73 10.95
N THR A 31 10.42 26.82 12.20
CA THR A 31 11.31 26.70 13.35
C THR A 31 11.86 25.28 13.46
N ILE A 32 11.01 24.25 13.38
CA ILE A 32 11.43 22.84 13.43
C ILE A 32 12.38 22.54 12.27
N PHE A 33 12.03 22.91 11.04
CA PHE A 33 12.91 22.68 9.88
C PHE A 33 14.31 23.27 10.10
N LYS A 34 14.37 24.55 10.56
CA LYS A 34 15.66 25.19 10.83
C LYS A 34 16.46 24.45 11.89
N GLN A 35 15.83 24.09 13.00
CA GLN A 35 16.49 23.35 14.08
C GLN A 35 17.05 22.01 13.57
N GLU A 36 16.24 21.26 12.80
CA GLU A 36 16.65 19.97 12.27
C GLU A 36 17.76 20.08 11.21
N TRP A 37 17.73 21.16 10.38
CA TRP A 37 18.83 21.46 9.47
C TRP A 37 20.10 21.81 10.24
N ASP A 38 20.05 22.75 11.16
CA ASP A 38 21.20 23.22 11.91
C ASP A 38 21.83 22.09 12.73
N ASN A 39 21.02 21.24 13.34
CA ASN A 39 21.50 20.07 14.07
C ASN A 39 22.36 19.12 13.20
N ARG A 40 22.07 19.03 11.89
CA ARG A 40 22.78 18.13 10.96
C ARG A 40 23.92 18.79 10.22
N TYR A 41 23.73 20.03 9.80
CA TYR A 41 24.57 20.65 8.78
C TYR A 41 25.35 21.88 9.26
N LYS A 42 25.18 22.32 10.49
CA LYS A 42 25.86 23.50 11.03
C LYS A 42 27.37 23.48 10.80
N THR A 43 28.00 22.32 10.95
CA THR A 43 29.46 22.14 10.82
C THR A 43 29.93 21.84 9.39
N THR A 44 29.04 21.47 8.48
CA THR A 44 29.38 21.02 7.11
C THR A 44 28.93 22.01 6.03
N LEU A 45 27.63 22.30 5.98
CA LEU A 45 27.03 23.22 5.03
C LEU A 45 26.74 24.62 5.63
N GLY A 46 26.77 24.70 6.96
CA GLY A 46 26.44 25.90 7.73
C GLY A 46 24.99 25.93 8.22
N GLU A 47 24.71 26.90 9.09
CA GLU A 47 23.36 27.16 9.59
C GLU A 47 22.43 27.62 8.46
N TRP A 48 21.13 27.33 8.61
CA TRP A 48 20.12 27.86 7.70
C TRP A 48 19.92 29.36 7.92
N LYS A 49 20.15 30.16 6.88
CA LYS A 49 20.13 31.65 6.93
C LYS A 49 19.12 32.27 5.98
N ASP A 50 18.17 31.48 5.46
CA ASP A 50 17.18 31.97 4.49
C ASP A 50 17.80 32.62 3.24
N GLN A 51 18.80 31.94 2.66
CA GLN A 51 19.56 32.41 1.50
C GLN A 51 19.48 31.40 0.35
N PRO A 52 19.60 31.84 -0.90
CA PRO A 52 19.59 30.95 -2.06
C PRO A 52 20.62 29.83 -1.98
N LYS A 53 21.76 30.06 -1.31
CA LYS A 53 22.74 28.99 -1.06
C LYS A 53 22.13 27.83 -0.27
N ASN A 54 21.40 28.14 0.79
CA ASN A 54 20.74 27.08 1.59
C ASN A 54 19.71 26.30 0.78
N GLY A 55 18.91 26.99 -0.07
CA GLY A 55 17.96 26.33 -0.96
C GLY A 55 18.63 25.42 -1.99
N MET A 56 19.77 25.85 -2.52
CA MET A 56 20.59 25.03 -3.43
C MET A 56 21.22 23.82 -2.72
N ASP A 57 21.73 24.00 -1.50
CA ASP A 57 22.28 22.93 -0.69
C ASP A 57 21.18 21.88 -0.38
N PHE A 58 19.97 22.33 -0.04
CA PHE A 58 18.80 21.47 0.14
C PHE A 58 18.43 20.74 -1.14
N TRP A 59 18.34 21.42 -2.28
CA TRP A 59 18.06 20.79 -3.58
C TRP A 59 19.12 19.73 -3.93
N ASN A 60 20.39 20.01 -3.70
CA ASN A 60 21.49 19.10 -4.03
C ASN A 60 21.50 17.86 -3.14
N GLY A 61 21.02 17.97 -1.90
CA GLY A 61 20.85 16.85 -0.97
C GLY A 61 19.71 15.90 -1.33
N GLU A 62 18.76 16.34 -2.17
CA GLU A 62 17.66 15.49 -2.60
C GLU A 62 18.10 14.48 -3.68
N SER A 63 17.60 13.25 -3.61
CA SER A 63 17.81 12.23 -4.63
C SER A 63 17.18 12.61 -5.97
N THR A 64 17.69 12.03 -7.06
CA THR A 64 17.12 12.22 -8.41
C THR A 64 15.64 11.81 -8.47
N ARG A 65 15.26 10.79 -7.70
CA ARG A 65 13.87 10.33 -7.60
C ARG A 65 12.99 11.40 -6.97
N ASN A 66 13.39 11.95 -5.82
CA ASN A 66 12.65 13.00 -5.12
C ASN A 66 12.57 14.28 -5.94
N ARG A 67 13.67 14.69 -6.59
CA ARG A 67 13.69 15.87 -7.48
C ARG A 67 12.72 15.75 -8.65
N LYS A 68 12.57 14.55 -9.24
CA LYS A 68 11.59 14.31 -10.32
C LYS A 68 10.17 14.33 -9.80
N ARG A 69 9.92 13.63 -8.68
CA ARG A 69 8.57 13.48 -8.11
C ARG A 69 8.00 14.79 -7.59
N ASN A 70 8.84 15.63 -7.00
CA ASN A 70 8.44 16.87 -6.34
C ASN A 70 9.02 18.11 -7.04
N ALA A 71 9.16 18.08 -8.37
CA ALA A 71 9.87 19.10 -9.15
C ALA A 71 9.34 20.52 -8.94
N VAL A 72 8.02 20.71 -8.94
CA VAL A 72 7.37 22.01 -8.77
C VAL A 72 7.70 22.60 -7.40
N LEU A 73 7.42 21.82 -6.34
CA LEU A 73 7.66 22.21 -4.96
C LEU A 73 9.14 22.52 -4.71
N LEU A 74 10.03 21.62 -5.09
CA LEU A 74 11.47 21.78 -4.89
C LEU A 74 12.06 22.94 -5.71
N THR A 75 11.48 23.29 -6.86
CA THR A 75 11.91 24.44 -7.65
C THR A 75 11.67 25.76 -6.90
N THR A 76 10.53 25.89 -6.25
CA THR A 76 10.23 27.05 -5.37
C THR A 76 11.18 27.08 -4.18
N MET A 77 11.46 25.93 -3.57
CA MET A 77 12.31 25.84 -2.38
C MET A 77 13.78 26.16 -2.63
N LYS A 78 14.23 26.22 -3.89
CA LYS A 78 15.61 26.67 -4.25
C LYS A 78 15.93 28.11 -3.86
N ASN A 79 14.92 28.96 -3.64
CA ASN A 79 15.14 30.32 -3.15
C ASN A 79 15.79 30.33 -1.76
N GLY A 80 15.60 29.26 -0.98
CA GLY A 80 16.14 29.08 0.37
C GLY A 80 15.47 29.95 1.43
N ASP A 81 14.49 30.77 1.06
CA ASP A 81 13.73 31.59 1.98
C ASP A 81 12.52 30.87 2.52
N ARG A 82 12.59 30.44 3.79
CA ARG A 82 11.49 29.73 4.47
C ARG A 82 10.23 30.59 4.61
N ALA A 83 10.32 31.92 4.51
CA ALA A 83 9.16 32.79 4.53
C ALA A 83 8.22 32.52 3.34
N GLU A 84 8.81 32.12 2.19
CA GLU A 84 8.09 31.76 0.97
C GLU A 84 7.57 30.31 0.97
N TRP A 85 7.94 29.51 1.98
CA TRP A 85 7.54 28.11 2.06
C TRP A 85 6.21 27.97 2.79
N ASP A 86 5.24 27.39 2.13
CA ASP A 86 3.96 27.03 2.73
C ASP A 86 4.03 25.77 3.62
N CYS A 87 2.93 25.43 4.27
CA CYS A 87 2.86 24.23 5.09
C CYS A 87 3.18 22.94 4.33
N THR A 88 2.78 22.82 3.07
CA THR A 88 3.00 21.61 2.23
C THR A 88 4.49 21.42 1.98
N MET A 89 5.19 22.51 1.63
CA MET A 89 6.65 22.51 1.46
C MET A 89 7.38 22.15 2.75
N LEU A 90 6.94 22.71 3.88
CA LEU A 90 7.55 22.46 5.17
C LEU A 90 7.31 21.03 5.67
N PHE A 91 6.11 20.49 5.50
CA PHE A 91 5.86 19.07 5.80
C PHE A 91 6.71 18.15 4.93
N TYR A 92 6.84 18.45 3.63
CA TYR A 92 7.74 17.71 2.75
C TYR A 92 9.18 17.77 3.27
N ALA A 93 9.69 18.96 3.54
CA ALA A 93 11.07 19.16 3.98
C ALA A 93 11.40 18.41 5.27
N ILE A 94 10.46 18.36 6.22
CA ILE A 94 10.68 17.70 7.52
C ILE A 94 10.47 16.18 7.46
N LEU A 95 9.39 15.72 6.81
CA LEU A 95 8.96 14.32 6.90
C LEU A 95 9.48 13.42 5.78
N TYR A 96 9.71 13.99 4.57
CA TYR A 96 9.91 13.20 3.35
C TYR A 96 11.19 13.53 2.58
N SER A 97 11.87 14.62 2.95
CA SER A 97 13.14 15.04 2.34
C SER A 97 14.25 14.05 2.65
N ASP A 98 15.12 13.78 1.68
CA ASP A 98 16.36 13.04 1.90
C ASP A 98 17.36 13.81 2.76
N CYS A 99 17.22 15.14 2.84
CA CYS A 99 18.08 16.00 3.66
C CYS A 99 17.81 15.86 5.16
N ILE A 100 16.57 15.59 5.57
CA ILE A 100 16.17 15.45 6.98
C ILE A 100 15.83 13.97 7.26
N HIS A 101 16.74 13.06 6.90
CA HIS A 101 16.62 11.66 7.27
C HIS A 101 16.99 11.42 8.76
N PHE A 102 16.51 10.32 9.33
CA PHE A 102 16.69 9.96 10.76
C PHE A 102 16.14 11.01 11.74
N LEU A 103 14.97 11.57 11.41
CA LEU A 103 14.24 12.45 12.32
C LEU A 103 13.90 11.70 13.61
N ASN A 104 14.04 12.37 14.76
CA ASN A 104 13.64 11.81 16.05
C ASN A 104 12.20 11.30 15.96
N PRO A 105 11.89 10.06 16.40
CA PRO A 105 10.53 9.48 16.30
C PRO A 105 9.45 10.36 16.92
N SER A 106 9.72 11.01 18.06
CA SER A 106 8.77 11.92 18.69
C SER A 106 8.50 13.17 17.82
N ILE A 107 9.54 13.76 17.22
CA ILE A 107 9.37 14.91 16.31
C ILE A 107 8.59 14.46 15.07
N ARG A 108 8.96 13.33 14.47
CA ARG A 108 8.27 12.77 13.30
C ARG A 108 6.78 12.55 13.58
N SER A 109 6.44 11.90 14.69
CA SER A 109 5.04 11.63 15.05
C SER A 109 4.25 12.92 15.23
N ASN A 110 4.75 13.86 16.02
CA ASN A 110 4.01 15.11 16.28
C ASN A 110 3.85 15.99 15.03
N VAL A 111 4.87 16.03 14.15
CA VAL A 111 4.76 16.76 12.87
C VAL A 111 3.78 16.07 11.93
N ASP A 112 3.75 14.72 11.88
CA ASP A 112 2.78 13.97 11.07
C ASP A 112 1.35 14.11 11.62
N ASP A 113 1.16 14.17 12.94
CA ASP A 113 -0.13 14.44 13.57
C ASP A 113 -0.67 15.84 13.20
N LEU A 114 0.21 16.85 13.16
CA LEU A 114 -0.17 18.20 12.69
C LEU A 114 -0.51 18.20 11.20
N ARG A 115 0.19 17.42 10.38
CA ARG A 115 -0.10 17.25 8.95
C ARG A 115 -1.47 16.59 8.74
N LYS A 116 -1.73 15.48 9.46
CA LYS A 116 -3.02 14.80 9.42
C LYS A 116 -4.14 15.73 9.87
N PHE A 117 -3.95 16.42 10.98
CA PHE A 117 -4.92 17.41 11.45
C PHE A 117 -5.24 18.45 10.35
N ARG A 118 -4.22 19.04 9.71
CA ARG A 118 -4.43 20.03 8.65
C ARG A 118 -5.16 19.47 7.44
N ASN A 119 -4.77 18.29 6.97
CA ASN A 119 -5.23 17.75 5.70
C ASN A 119 -6.52 16.92 5.82
N GLU A 120 -6.71 16.20 6.92
CA GLU A 120 -7.79 15.22 7.08
C GLU A 120 -8.93 15.76 7.95
N GLU A 121 -8.63 16.63 8.91
CA GLU A 121 -9.65 17.17 9.83
C GLU A 121 -10.03 18.61 9.43
N PHE A 122 -9.05 19.51 9.40
CA PHE A 122 -9.32 20.94 9.16
C PHE A 122 -9.82 21.22 7.74
N ALA A 123 -9.24 20.57 6.72
CA ALA A 123 -9.63 20.78 5.33
C ALA A 123 -11.12 20.46 5.08
N HIS A 124 -11.69 19.51 5.84
CA HIS A 124 -13.08 19.10 5.73
C HIS A 124 -14.03 19.84 6.72
N MET A 125 -13.51 20.73 7.55
CA MET A 125 -14.38 21.51 8.46
C MET A 125 -15.34 22.43 7.68
N PRO A 126 -16.63 22.51 8.07
CA PRO A 126 -17.57 23.43 7.48
C PRO A 126 -17.10 24.90 7.64
N ARG A 127 -17.24 25.69 6.57
CA ARG A 127 -16.81 27.09 6.58
C ARG A 127 -17.64 27.91 7.58
N GLY A 128 -16.96 28.66 8.42
CA GLY A 128 -17.58 29.61 9.35
C GLY A 128 -18.36 28.96 10.51
N HIS A 129 -18.18 27.65 10.74
CA HIS A 129 -18.93 26.95 11.77
C HIS A 129 -18.05 25.95 12.53
N LEU A 130 -17.69 26.29 13.78
CA LEU A 130 -16.93 25.39 14.66
C LEU A 130 -17.49 25.50 16.09
N SER A 131 -18.05 24.40 16.61
CA SER A 131 -18.61 24.38 17.96
C SER A 131 -17.55 24.68 19.04
N ASN A 132 -17.97 25.12 20.22
CA ASN A 132 -17.04 25.34 21.34
C ASN A 132 -16.31 24.04 21.74
N GLY A 133 -17.02 22.91 21.74
CA GLY A 133 -16.42 21.61 22.09
C GLY A 133 -15.31 21.20 21.10
N ASP A 134 -15.62 21.26 19.81
CA ASP A 134 -14.66 20.93 18.74
C ASP A 134 -13.47 21.89 18.76
N PHE A 135 -13.73 23.19 18.95
CA PHE A 135 -12.66 24.21 19.06
C PHE A 135 -11.70 23.87 20.20
N GLN A 136 -12.20 23.55 21.40
CA GLN A 136 -11.33 23.21 22.54
C GLN A 136 -10.53 21.93 22.28
N THR A 137 -11.15 20.93 21.64
CA THR A 137 -10.48 19.68 21.26
C THR A 137 -9.32 19.96 20.30
N VAL A 138 -9.57 20.73 19.25
CA VAL A 138 -8.56 21.07 18.23
C VAL A 138 -7.43 21.91 18.83
N ILE A 139 -7.75 22.94 19.59
CA ILE A 139 -6.73 23.80 20.22
C ILE A 139 -5.86 22.97 21.18
N THR A 140 -6.46 22.06 21.96
CA THR A 140 -5.70 21.19 22.86
C THR A 140 -4.77 20.28 22.09
N LYS A 141 -5.24 19.68 20.99
CA LYS A 141 -4.42 18.82 20.11
C LYS A 141 -3.20 19.58 19.56
N VAL A 142 -3.42 20.78 19.02
CA VAL A 142 -2.32 21.61 18.47
C VAL A 142 -1.34 22.04 19.56
N LYS A 143 -1.83 22.48 20.72
CA LYS A 143 -0.97 22.86 21.85
C LYS A 143 -0.13 21.69 22.36
N THR A 144 -0.70 20.49 22.45
CA THR A 144 0.02 19.29 22.87
C THR A 144 1.16 18.97 21.92
N ALA A 145 0.91 19.01 20.60
CA ALA A 145 1.94 18.81 19.61
C ALA A 145 3.03 19.89 19.67
N PHE A 146 2.66 21.17 19.79
CA PHE A 146 3.60 22.28 19.94
C PHE A 146 4.49 22.11 21.18
N HIS A 147 3.89 21.76 22.32
CA HIS A 147 4.64 21.51 23.55
C HIS A 147 5.62 20.33 23.38
N ALA A 148 5.17 19.23 22.79
CA ALA A 148 6.05 18.07 22.51
C ALA A 148 7.19 18.39 21.54
N LEU A 149 6.99 19.34 20.64
CA LEU A 149 8.00 19.84 19.70
C LEU A 149 8.89 20.98 20.29
N GLY A 150 8.68 21.35 21.56
CA GLY A 150 9.41 22.46 22.18
C GLY A 150 9.07 23.84 21.60
N LEU A 151 7.93 23.99 20.94
CA LEU A 151 7.47 25.23 20.33
C LEU A 151 6.65 26.08 21.32
N PRO A 152 6.75 27.42 21.27
CA PRO A 152 5.98 28.30 22.14
C PRO A 152 4.49 28.28 21.79
N THR A 153 3.63 28.19 22.80
CA THR A 153 2.17 28.20 22.64
C THR A 153 1.53 29.58 22.91
N LEU A 154 2.33 30.61 23.16
CA LEU A 154 1.84 31.96 23.51
C LEU A 154 0.89 32.51 22.44
N LYS A 155 1.30 32.50 21.16
CA LYS A 155 0.46 32.96 20.04
C LYS A 155 -0.86 32.19 19.92
N ILE A 156 -0.84 30.86 20.20
CA ILE A 156 -2.09 30.07 20.21
C ILE A 156 -3.01 30.54 21.33
N ASN A 157 -2.46 30.85 22.51
CA ASN A 157 -3.25 31.37 23.64
C ASN A 157 -3.84 32.75 23.33
N GLU A 158 -3.09 33.63 22.68
CA GLU A 158 -3.56 34.96 22.25
C GLU A 158 -4.73 34.83 21.27
N VAL A 159 -4.55 34.02 20.21
CA VAL A 159 -5.60 33.78 19.22
C VAL A 159 -6.82 33.11 19.81
N GLN A 160 -6.66 32.18 20.77
CA GLN A 160 -7.76 31.52 21.46
C GLN A 160 -8.71 32.52 22.15
N ASN A 161 -8.16 33.65 22.59
CA ASN A 161 -8.92 34.70 23.28
C ASN A 161 -9.28 35.90 22.37
N GLN A 162 -8.85 35.89 21.12
CA GLN A 162 -9.08 36.99 20.19
C GLN A 162 -10.58 37.10 19.82
N THR A 163 -11.14 38.27 19.97
CA THR A 163 -12.58 38.54 19.72
C THR A 163 -12.81 39.39 18.48
N ASN A 164 -11.76 39.99 17.95
CA ASN A 164 -11.80 40.88 16.77
C ASN A 164 -10.69 40.48 15.80
N PHE A 165 -11.03 40.46 14.52
CA PHE A 165 -10.09 40.29 13.41
C PHE A 165 -10.17 41.49 12.51
N LEU A 166 -9.04 41.97 12.01
CA LEU A 166 -9.01 43.00 10.96
C LEU A 166 -9.56 42.37 9.67
N THR A 167 -10.43 43.08 8.97
CA THR A 167 -11.13 42.55 7.79
C THR A 167 -10.15 42.08 6.73
N GLU A 168 -9.06 42.84 6.51
CA GLU A 168 -8.03 42.50 5.52
C GLU A 168 -7.26 41.24 5.89
N GLU A 169 -6.80 41.12 7.13
CA GLU A 169 -6.11 39.94 7.65
C GLU A 169 -7.03 38.69 7.59
N LEU A 170 -8.29 38.85 7.99
CA LEU A 170 -9.25 37.75 7.93
C LEU A 170 -9.50 37.28 6.50
N ASN A 171 -9.64 38.20 5.54
CA ASN A 171 -9.83 37.86 4.15
C ASN A 171 -8.62 37.12 3.56
N GLU A 172 -7.41 37.54 3.92
CA GLU A 172 -6.20 36.82 3.51
C GLU A 172 -6.12 35.41 4.09
N VAL A 173 -6.40 35.25 5.39
CA VAL A 173 -6.44 33.95 6.04
C VAL A 173 -7.49 33.05 5.40
N LEU A 174 -8.70 33.57 5.13
CA LEU A 174 -9.77 32.79 4.48
C LEU A 174 -9.40 32.39 3.06
N ARG A 175 -8.73 33.25 2.30
CA ARG A 175 -8.24 32.89 0.96
C ARG A 175 -7.21 31.74 1.04
N LYS A 176 -6.24 31.82 1.94
CA LYS A 176 -5.27 30.72 2.17
C LYS A 176 -5.97 29.40 2.55
N VAL A 177 -7.04 29.48 3.32
CA VAL A 177 -7.85 28.29 3.70
C VAL A 177 -8.62 27.73 2.50
N ASP A 178 -9.20 28.59 1.67
CA ASP A 178 -9.92 28.16 0.47
C ASP A 178 -8.93 27.49 -0.53
N ASP A 179 -7.76 28.08 -0.73
CA ASP A 179 -6.68 27.50 -1.55
C ASP A 179 -6.24 26.12 -1.02
N LEU A 180 -6.08 25.98 0.30
CA LEU A 180 -5.75 24.70 0.94
C LEU A 180 -6.85 23.64 0.71
N LYS A 181 -8.10 24.01 0.91
CA LYS A 181 -9.23 23.08 0.74
C LYS A 181 -9.33 22.61 -0.70
N GLN A 182 -9.09 23.50 -1.66
CA GLN A 182 -9.08 23.13 -3.06
C GLN A 182 -7.91 22.18 -3.37
N GLU A 183 -6.71 22.46 -2.87
CA GLU A 183 -5.54 21.59 -3.03
C GLU A 183 -5.79 20.18 -2.50
N VAL A 184 -6.43 20.06 -1.33
CA VAL A 184 -6.74 18.74 -0.74
C VAL A 184 -7.76 18.02 -1.62
N LYS A 185 -8.82 18.70 -2.05
CA LYS A 185 -9.86 18.13 -2.91
C LYS A 185 -9.29 17.64 -4.26
N ASP A 186 -8.45 18.45 -4.91
CA ASP A 186 -7.84 18.08 -6.18
C ASP A 186 -6.97 16.82 -6.04
N LYS A 187 -6.25 16.69 -4.92
CA LYS A 187 -5.45 15.48 -4.63
C LYS A 187 -6.30 14.25 -4.34
N GLU A 188 -7.42 14.41 -3.66
CA GLU A 188 -8.35 13.31 -3.40
C GLU A 188 -8.97 12.80 -4.71
N GLU A 189 -9.39 13.71 -5.60
CA GLU A 189 -9.89 13.36 -6.94
C GLU A 189 -8.82 12.64 -7.78
N GLU A 190 -7.55 13.12 -7.74
CA GLU A 190 -6.43 12.45 -8.43
C GLU A 190 -6.17 11.04 -7.88
N LEU A 191 -6.25 10.85 -6.56
CA LEU A 191 -6.08 9.55 -5.93
C LEU A 191 -7.22 8.59 -6.30
N GLN A 192 -8.45 9.08 -6.34
CA GLN A 192 -9.60 8.27 -6.74
C GLN A 192 -9.46 7.79 -8.19
N VAL A 193 -9.09 8.66 -9.12
CA VAL A 193 -8.86 8.28 -10.53
C VAL A 193 -7.75 7.23 -10.66
N LYS A 194 -6.65 7.38 -9.91
CA LYS A 194 -5.56 6.39 -9.91
C LYS A 194 -6.00 5.04 -9.36
N GLU A 195 -6.83 5.04 -8.32
CA GLU A 195 -7.37 3.81 -7.74
C GLU A 195 -8.32 3.10 -8.72
N GLU A 196 -9.19 3.84 -9.39
CA GLU A 196 -10.08 3.29 -10.43
C GLU A 196 -9.27 2.70 -11.60
N GLN A 197 -8.20 3.38 -12.04
CA GLN A 197 -7.30 2.86 -13.08
C GLN A 197 -6.57 1.58 -12.62
N ARG A 198 -6.15 1.53 -11.35
CA ARG A 198 -5.52 0.35 -10.77
C ARG A 198 -6.47 -0.85 -10.75
N LEU A 199 -7.70 -0.63 -10.30
CA LEU A 199 -8.73 -1.67 -10.27
C LEU A 199 -9.08 -2.17 -11.69
N ALA A 200 -9.24 -1.27 -12.65
CA ALA A 200 -9.49 -1.64 -14.04
C ALA A 200 -8.34 -2.45 -14.66
N LEU A 201 -7.09 -2.10 -14.33
CA LEU A 201 -5.91 -2.85 -14.77
C LEU A 201 -5.84 -4.23 -14.10
N GLU A 202 -6.16 -4.32 -12.81
CA GLU A 202 -6.24 -5.58 -12.08
C GLU A 202 -7.35 -6.49 -12.63
N GLU A 203 -8.51 -5.95 -12.99
CA GLU A 203 -9.56 -6.69 -13.67
C GLU A 203 -9.08 -7.23 -15.02
N GLN A 204 -8.41 -6.44 -15.85
CA GLN A 204 -7.84 -6.90 -17.11
C GLN A 204 -6.81 -8.01 -16.92
N LEU A 205 -5.90 -7.90 -15.93
CA LEU A 205 -4.93 -8.94 -15.58
C LEU A 205 -5.59 -10.21 -15.03
N ASN A 206 -6.76 -10.09 -14.39
CA ASN A 206 -7.50 -11.21 -13.85
C ASN A 206 -8.18 -12.08 -14.95
N PHE A 207 -8.45 -11.52 -16.13
CA PHE A 207 -9.00 -12.26 -17.26
C PHE A 207 -7.93 -12.95 -18.13
N ASP A 208 -6.65 -12.64 -17.91
CA ASP A 208 -5.56 -13.21 -18.71
C ASP A 208 -5.11 -14.55 -18.10
N VAL A 209 -5.91 -15.60 -18.32
CA VAL A 209 -5.55 -16.97 -17.94
C VAL A 209 -4.64 -17.57 -19.03
N SER A 210 -3.41 -17.87 -18.66
CA SER A 210 -2.45 -18.53 -19.55
C SER A 210 -2.37 -20.02 -19.26
N PRO A 211 -2.38 -20.90 -20.28
CA PRO A 211 -2.22 -22.33 -20.05
C PRO A 211 -0.83 -22.64 -19.48
N PHE A 212 -0.72 -23.59 -18.58
CA PHE A 212 0.55 -24.05 -18.03
C PHE A 212 0.54 -25.52 -17.64
N CYS A 213 1.73 -26.14 -17.58
CA CYS A 213 1.90 -27.56 -17.29
C CYS A 213 3.09 -27.79 -16.35
N ILE A 214 2.82 -27.97 -15.07
CA ILE A 214 3.81 -28.28 -14.02
C ILE A 214 3.66 -29.74 -13.61
N LEU A 215 4.53 -30.57 -14.15
CA LEU A 215 4.53 -32.02 -13.94
C LEU A 215 5.41 -32.43 -12.75
N PRO A 216 5.18 -33.64 -12.17
CA PRO A 216 6.12 -34.25 -11.24
C PRO A 216 7.54 -34.29 -11.80
N PRO A 217 8.61 -34.25 -10.99
CA PRO A 217 9.98 -34.26 -11.46
C PRO A 217 10.28 -35.41 -12.42
N LYS A 218 11.04 -35.12 -13.49
CA LYS A 218 11.50 -36.16 -14.41
C LYS A 218 12.63 -36.95 -13.72
N PRO A 219 12.60 -38.29 -13.72
CA PRO A 219 13.72 -39.07 -13.20
C PRO A 219 14.97 -38.92 -14.08
N SER A 220 16.13 -39.21 -13.52
CA SER A 220 17.42 -39.14 -14.21
C SER A 220 17.70 -40.35 -15.16
N HIS A 221 16.84 -41.36 -15.16
CA HIS A 221 16.95 -42.56 -15.96
C HIS A 221 15.82 -42.64 -17.00
N ASP A 222 15.95 -43.49 -17.98
CA ASP A 222 14.92 -43.72 -18.98
C ASP A 222 13.65 -44.28 -18.36
N ILE A 223 12.53 -43.75 -18.81
CA ILE A 223 11.19 -44.11 -18.30
C ILE A 223 10.63 -45.18 -19.26
N ALA A 224 10.20 -46.32 -18.72
CA ALA A 224 9.48 -47.31 -19.50
C ALA A 224 8.14 -46.72 -20.00
N SER A 225 7.81 -47.00 -21.24
CA SER A 225 6.48 -46.73 -21.77
C SER A 225 5.44 -47.55 -20.99
N ARG A 226 4.40 -46.90 -20.48
CA ARG A 226 3.32 -47.49 -19.72
C ARG A 226 1.97 -47.19 -20.35
N GLU A 227 1.90 -47.33 -21.67
CA GLU A 227 0.75 -46.88 -22.48
C GLU A 227 -0.59 -47.47 -22.00
N SER A 228 -0.59 -48.76 -21.58
CA SER A 228 -1.79 -49.41 -21.08
C SER A 228 -2.28 -48.78 -19.78
N GLU A 229 -1.37 -48.61 -18.81
CA GLU A 229 -1.71 -48.06 -17.50
C GLU A 229 -2.04 -46.56 -17.59
N VAL A 230 -1.36 -45.81 -18.48
CA VAL A 230 -1.71 -44.43 -18.77
C VAL A 230 -3.11 -44.31 -19.35
N GLY A 231 -3.44 -45.17 -20.32
CA GLY A 231 -4.79 -45.25 -20.89
C GLY A 231 -5.87 -45.57 -19.84
N GLU A 232 -5.59 -46.54 -18.93
CA GLU A 232 -6.48 -46.87 -17.84
C GLU A 232 -6.72 -45.70 -16.87
N VAL A 233 -5.65 -44.97 -16.49
CA VAL A 233 -5.75 -43.76 -15.62
C VAL A 233 -6.63 -42.71 -16.28
N LEU A 234 -6.42 -42.41 -17.56
CA LEU A 234 -7.20 -41.39 -18.27
C LEU A 234 -8.66 -41.81 -18.45
N GLN A 235 -8.91 -43.10 -18.77
CA GLN A 235 -10.26 -43.61 -18.88
C GLN A 235 -11.02 -43.54 -17.55
N ASN A 236 -10.36 -43.91 -16.44
CA ASN A 236 -10.94 -43.77 -15.10
C ASN A 236 -11.25 -42.35 -14.74
N LEU A 237 -10.35 -41.37 -15.02
CA LEU A 237 -10.61 -39.95 -14.80
C LEU A 237 -11.79 -39.46 -15.64
N GLN A 238 -11.89 -39.88 -16.91
CA GLN A 238 -13.01 -39.50 -17.76
C GLN A 238 -14.34 -40.09 -17.24
N THR A 239 -14.33 -41.35 -16.84
CA THR A 239 -15.52 -42.00 -16.26
C THR A 239 -16.00 -41.31 -14.99
N LEU A 240 -15.07 -40.93 -14.11
CA LEU A 240 -15.38 -40.16 -12.89
C LEU A 240 -15.94 -38.76 -13.20
N LYS A 241 -15.39 -38.08 -14.21
CA LYS A 241 -15.87 -36.80 -14.67
C LYS A 241 -17.30 -36.89 -15.23
N ASP A 242 -17.57 -37.91 -16.04
CA ASP A 242 -18.89 -38.11 -16.65
C ASP A 242 -19.97 -38.52 -15.62
N ALA A 243 -19.57 -39.14 -14.51
CA ALA A 243 -20.46 -39.57 -13.44
C ALA A 243 -20.74 -38.48 -12.39
N ASN A 244 -20.03 -37.37 -12.39
CA ASN A 244 -20.07 -36.41 -11.29
C ASN A 244 -19.92 -34.96 -11.83
N ASP A 245 -20.85 -34.08 -11.50
CA ASP A 245 -20.78 -32.66 -11.85
C ASP A 245 -19.77 -31.86 -11.00
N GLY A 246 -19.07 -32.52 -10.08
CA GLY A 246 -18.14 -31.90 -9.14
C GLY A 246 -16.71 -32.37 -9.31
N LEU A 247 -15.90 -32.16 -8.27
CA LEU A 247 -14.50 -32.57 -8.22
C LEU A 247 -14.35 -34.06 -8.28
N SER A 248 -13.63 -34.59 -9.27
CA SER A 248 -13.32 -36.02 -9.43
C SER A 248 -11.92 -36.32 -8.91
N ILE A 249 -11.76 -37.33 -8.07
CA ILE A 249 -10.49 -37.71 -7.45
C ILE A 249 -10.18 -39.17 -7.79
N LEU A 250 -8.96 -39.41 -8.32
CA LEU A 250 -8.41 -40.73 -8.57
C LEU A 250 -7.18 -40.99 -7.71
N TYR A 251 -7.14 -42.08 -6.98
CA TYR A 251 -6.00 -42.45 -6.13
C TYR A 251 -5.11 -43.48 -6.82
N LEU A 252 -3.81 -43.16 -6.94
CA LEU A 252 -2.78 -44.08 -7.38
C LEU A 252 -2.04 -44.65 -6.16
N SER A 253 -2.26 -45.88 -5.83
CA SER A 253 -1.62 -46.56 -4.69
C SER A 253 -0.65 -47.67 -5.13
N GLY A 254 0.32 -48.00 -4.31
CA GLY A 254 1.30 -49.05 -4.57
C GLY A 254 2.56 -48.89 -3.72
N ASN A 255 3.44 -49.88 -3.76
CA ASN A 255 4.67 -49.90 -2.99
C ASN A 255 5.64 -48.76 -3.32
N PRO A 256 6.50 -48.35 -2.40
CA PRO A 256 7.61 -47.44 -2.71
C PRO A 256 8.41 -47.98 -3.93
N GLY A 257 8.77 -47.08 -4.85
CA GLY A 257 9.52 -47.44 -6.06
C GLY A 257 8.71 -48.06 -7.21
N SER A 258 7.37 -48.27 -7.06
CA SER A 258 6.52 -48.84 -8.13
C SER A 258 6.28 -47.88 -9.32
N GLY A 259 6.79 -46.68 -9.28
CA GLY A 259 6.68 -45.73 -10.37
C GLY A 259 5.38 -44.92 -10.41
N LYS A 260 4.67 -44.78 -9.29
CA LYS A 260 3.40 -44.00 -9.18
C LYS A 260 3.53 -42.57 -9.70
N SER A 261 4.54 -41.83 -9.22
CA SER A 261 4.80 -40.47 -9.66
C SER A 261 5.09 -40.37 -11.15
N GLN A 262 5.76 -41.38 -11.72
CA GLN A 262 6.02 -41.44 -13.15
C GLN A 262 4.75 -41.77 -13.95
N LEU A 263 3.91 -42.67 -13.47
CA LEU A 263 2.62 -42.94 -14.09
C LEU A 263 1.73 -41.69 -14.09
N ALA A 264 1.65 -41.00 -12.93
CA ALA A 264 0.93 -39.72 -12.81
C ALA A 264 1.48 -38.68 -13.77
N ARG A 265 2.81 -38.59 -13.88
CA ARG A 265 3.48 -37.68 -14.83
C ARG A 265 3.11 -37.95 -16.29
N LEU A 266 3.15 -39.24 -16.70
CA LEU A 266 2.84 -39.65 -18.08
C LEU A 266 1.36 -39.38 -18.40
N ALA A 267 0.45 -39.77 -17.48
CA ALA A 267 -0.97 -39.55 -17.65
C ALA A 267 -1.31 -38.04 -17.69
N ALA A 268 -0.72 -37.22 -16.80
CA ALA A 268 -0.93 -35.78 -16.78
C ALA A 268 -0.39 -35.14 -18.06
N ARG A 269 0.77 -35.55 -18.56
CA ARG A 269 1.32 -35.03 -19.81
C ARG A 269 0.40 -35.33 -21.00
N ARG A 270 -0.08 -36.57 -21.10
CA ARG A 270 -1.00 -36.98 -22.16
C ARG A 270 -2.33 -36.21 -22.08
N PHE A 271 -2.87 -36.07 -20.89
CA PHE A 271 -4.06 -35.23 -20.67
C PHE A 271 -3.84 -33.79 -21.17
N TYR A 272 -2.69 -33.18 -20.87
CA TYR A 272 -2.37 -31.83 -21.32
C TYR A 272 -2.30 -31.74 -22.83
N ASP A 273 -1.58 -32.68 -23.47
CA ASP A 273 -1.39 -32.71 -24.92
C ASP A 273 -2.73 -32.90 -25.67
N GLU A 274 -3.69 -33.62 -25.08
CA GLU A 274 -5.04 -33.80 -25.64
C GLU A 274 -5.90 -32.53 -25.50
N VAL A 275 -5.80 -31.81 -24.38
CA VAL A 275 -6.59 -30.60 -24.11
C VAL A 275 -6.00 -29.36 -24.81
N GLU A 276 -4.68 -29.29 -24.97
CA GLU A 276 -3.99 -28.17 -25.67
C GLU A 276 -4.39 -28.06 -27.15
N GLN A 277 -4.90 -29.15 -27.74
CA GLN A 277 -5.39 -29.17 -29.12
C GLN A 277 -6.76 -28.45 -29.31
N ILE A 278 -7.42 -28.06 -28.22
CA ILE A 278 -8.70 -27.35 -28.25
C ILE A 278 -8.42 -25.83 -28.33
N PRO A 279 -8.63 -25.17 -29.49
CA PRO A 279 -8.42 -23.73 -29.60
C PRO A 279 -9.41 -22.99 -28.68
N SER A 280 -8.97 -21.99 -27.98
CA SER A 280 -9.74 -21.09 -27.13
C SER A 280 -10.04 -21.51 -25.68
N ALA A 281 -9.58 -22.63 -25.18
CA ALA A 281 -9.80 -23.03 -23.79
C ALA A 281 -8.49 -23.07 -23.01
N ALA A 282 -8.25 -22.11 -22.12
CA ALA A 282 -7.10 -22.18 -21.23
C ALA A 282 -7.21 -23.42 -20.31
N SER A 283 -6.13 -24.18 -20.23
CA SER A 283 -6.06 -25.39 -19.40
C SER A 283 -4.76 -25.41 -18.59
N PHE A 284 -4.75 -26.09 -17.47
CA PHE A 284 -3.51 -26.26 -16.72
C PHE A 284 -3.37 -27.64 -16.08
N ILE A 285 -2.09 -27.96 -15.84
CA ILE A 285 -1.70 -29.02 -14.92
C ILE A 285 -0.83 -28.44 -13.83
N MET A 286 -1.11 -28.79 -12.60
CA MET A 286 -0.30 -28.42 -11.46
C MET A 286 0.03 -29.61 -10.59
N THR A 287 1.31 -29.77 -10.23
CA THR A 287 1.75 -30.75 -9.24
C THR A 287 2.00 -30.09 -7.89
N LEU A 288 1.36 -30.62 -6.86
CA LEU A 288 1.56 -30.24 -5.46
C LEU A 288 2.39 -31.32 -4.76
N ASN A 289 3.50 -30.95 -4.15
CA ASN A 289 4.31 -31.85 -3.33
C ASN A 289 3.77 -31.86 -1.89
N ALA A 290 3.15 -32.95 -1.48
CA ALA A 290 2.54 -33.14 -0.16
C ALA A 290 3.45 -33.92 0.81
N GLU A 291 4.76 -33.93 0.61
CA GLU A 291 5.73 -34.59 1.49
C GLU A 291 5.70 -34.01 2.91
N ASN A 292 5.57 -32.70 3.04
CA ASN A 292 5.40 -31.97 4.29
C ASN A 292 4.76 -30.61 4.02
N SER A 293 4.28 -29.91 5.08
CA SER A 293 3.58 -28.63 4.97
C SER A 293 4.43 -27.55 4.29
N GLU A 294 5.76 -27.54 4.46
CA GLU A 294 6.64 -26.55 3.83
C GLU A 294 6.80 -26.76 2.32
N ALA A 295 6.94 -28.04 1.90
CA ALA A 295 6.98 -28.40 0.48
C ALA A 295 5.64 -28.10 -0.20
N LEU A 296 4.53 -28.37 0.49
CA LEU A 296 3.19 -28.04 0.03
C LEU A 296 2.99 -26.52 -0.10
N LEU A 297 3.42 -25.72 0.89
CA LEU A 297 3.37 -24.25 0.81
C LEU A 297 4.15 -23.72 -0.41
N LYS A 298 5.36 -24.23 -0.66
CA LYS A 298 6.15 -23.85 -1.84
C LYS A 298 5.41 -24.17 -3.15
N SER A 299 4.73 -25.32 -3.20
CA SER A 299 3.92 -25.69 -4.35
C SER A 299 2.73 -24.74 -4.56
N TYR A 300 2.06 -24.31 -3.48
CA TYR A 300 0.98 -23.31 -3.56
C TYR A 300 1.46 -21.93 -3.98
N VAL A 301 2.65 -21.49 -3.54
CA VAL A 301 3.27 -20.25 -4.00
C VAL A 301 3.49 -20.29 -5.52
N LEU A 302 4.08 -21.39 -6.02
CA LEU A 302 4.29 -21.60 -7.46
C LEU A 302 2.95 -21.62 -8.22
N PHE A 303 1.95 -22.27 -7.68
CA PHE A 303 0.61 -22.34 -8.27
C PHE A 303 -0.01 -20.94 -8.36
N ALA A 304 0.02 -20.15 -7.28
CA ALA A 304 -0.48 -18.77 -7.28
C ALA A 304 0.24 -17.89 -8.34
N GLN A 305 1.56 -18.07 -8.52
CA GLN A 305 2.32 -17.37 -9.56
C GLN A 305 1.84 -17.73 -10.97
N HIS A 306 1.62 -19.02 -11.26
CA HIS A 306 1.15 -19.47 -12.57
C HIS A 306 -0.32 -19.09 -12.85
N CYS A 307 -1.14 -18.96 -11.80
CA CYS A 307 -2.50 -18.45 -11.91
C CYS A 307 -2.57 -16.91 -12.01
N ASN A 308 -1.45 -16.21 -12.18
CA ASN A 308 -1.38 -14.74 -12.23
C ASN A 308 -2.03 -14.06 -11.01
N CYS A 309 -1.91 -14.68 -9.82
CA CYS A 309 -2.32 -14.03 -8.59
C CYS A 309 -1.43 -12.81 -8.30
N PRO A 310 -1.95 -11.76 -7.62
CA PRO A 310 -1.20 -10.54 -7.38
C PRO A 310 0.12 -10.80 -6.64
N GLY A 311 1.24 -10.41 -7.25
CA GLY A 311 2.59 -10.69 -6.74
C GLY A 311 2.85 -10.11 -5.33
N TYR A 312 2.19 -8.97 -5.00
CA TYR A 312 2.28 -8.38 -3.66
C TYR A 312 1.59 -9.26 -2.60
N GLU A 313 0.44 -9.87 -2.92
CA GLU A 313 -0.26 -10.79 -2.01
C GLU A 313 0.54 -12.05 -1.78
N ILE A 314 1.09 -12.65 -2.85
CA ILE A 314 1.97 -13.79 -2.75
C ILE A 314 3.16 -13.49 -1.83
N THR A 315 3.83 -12.37 -2.05
CA THR A 315 5.02 -11.99 -1.28
C THR A 315 4.70 -11.69 0.17
N ASN A 316 3.64 -10.93 0.42
CA ASN A 316 3.22 -10.56 1.78
C ASN A 316 2.80 -11.78 2.60
N THR A 317 1.96 -12.65 2.03
CA THR A 317 1.51 -13.87 2.69
C THR A 317 2.68 -14.81 2.97
N TYR A 318 3.53 -15.06 1.98
CA TYR A 318 4.68 -15.96 2.15
C TYR A 318 5.66 -15.47 3.22
N ARG A 319 5.94 -14.16 3.28
CA ARG A 319 6.88 -13.54 4.23
C ARG A 319 6.26 -13.19 5.58
N SER A 320 4.96 -13.29 5.73
CA SER A 320 4.29 -12.98 6.99
C SER A 320 4.87 -13.82 8.13
N LYS A 321 5.17 -13.16 9.26
CA LYS A 321 5.61 -13.81 10.50
C LYS A 321 4.44 -14.13 11.43
N ASP A 322 3.28 -13.53 11.15
CA ASP A 322 2.07 -13.66 11.97
C ASP A 322 1.23 -14.88 11.59
N LEU A 323 1.47 -15.46 10.41
CA LEU A 323 0.77 -16.64 9.91
C LEU A 323 1.67 -17.88 10.01
N ASN A 324 1.13 -18.96 10.53
CA ASN A 324 1.77 -20.27 10.46
C ASN A 324 1.67 -20.89 9.05
N THR A 325 2.35 -22.02 8.80
CA THR A 325 2.41 -22.65 7.48
C THR A 325 1.03 -23.06 6.95
N ASP A 326 0.17 -23.60 7.79
CA ASP A 326 -1.16 -24.08 7.40
C ASP A 326 -2.11 -22.91 7.09
N GLU A 327 -2.02 -21.83 7.85
CA GLU A 327 -2.77 -20.59 7.57
C GLU A 327 -2.35 -19.96 6.22
N LYS A 328 -1.06 -19.98 5.90
CA LYS A 328 -0.55 -19.53 4.59
C LYS A 328 -1.10 -20.40 3.46
N ILE A 329 -1.08 -21.73 3.63
CA ILE A 329 -1.64 -22.67 2.65
C ILE A 329 -3.13 -22.39 2.46
N SER A 330 -3.89 -22.21 3.54
CA SER A 330 -5.32 -21.90 3.48
C SER A 330 -5.58 -20.58 2.73
N TYR A 331 -4.78 -19.55 2.97
CA TYR A 331 -4.87 -18.30 2.24
C TYR A 331 -4.63 -18.49 0.73
N PHE A 332 -3.57 -19.20 0.36
CA PHE A 332 -3.29 -19.49 -1.05
C PHE A 332 -4.37 -20.36 -1.72
N LYS A 333 -4.96 -21.33 -1.00
CA LYS A 333 -6.12 -22.09 -1.51
C LYS A 333 -7.25 -21.15 -1.90
N THR A 334 -7.62 -20.21 -1.03
CA THR A 334 -8.68 -19.22 -1.29
C THR A 334 -8.34 -18.32 -2.46
N LEU A 335 -7.10 -17.82 -2.51
CA LEU A 335 -6.63 -16.92 -3.58
C LEU A 335 -6.66 -17.61 -4.97
N ILE A 336 -6.25 -18.88 -5.02
CA ILE A 336 -6.19 -19.66 -6.26
C ILE A 336 -7.58 -20.13 -6.69
N SER A 337 -8.49 -20.47 -5.77
CA SER A 337 -9.82 -20.98 -6.10
C SER A 337 -10.60 -20.05 -7.01
N THR A 338 -10.50 -18.73 -6.80
CA THR A 338 -11.15 -17.71 -7.65
C THR A 338 -10.59 -17.67 -9.08
N LYS A 339 -9.34 -18.13 -9.27
CA LYS A 339 -8.68 -18.16 -10.59
C LYS A 339 -8.94 -19.45 -11.35
N ILE A 340 -9.07 -20.58 -10.65
CA ILE A 340 -9.31 -21.91 -11.27
C ILE A 340 -10.62 -21.91 -12.05
N GLU A 341 -11.64 -21.21 -11.60
CA GLU A 341 -12.95 -21.11 -12.25
C GLU A 341 -12.89 -20.57 -13.69
N HIS A 342 -11.83 -19.85 -14.03
CA HIS A 342 -11.63 -19.29 -15.38
C HIS A 342 -10.94 -20.27 -16.34
N TYR A 343 -10.47 -21.43 -15.88
CA TYR A 343 -9.89 -22.46 -16.72
C TYR A 343 -10.96 -23.44 -17.18
N ALA A 344 -10.97 -23.73 -18.46
CA ALA A 344 -11.94 -24.68 -19.03
C ALA A 344 -11.66 -26.14 -18.65
N SER A 345 -10.39 -26.47 -18.41
CA SER A 345 -9.97 -27.83 -18.03
C SER A 345 -8.71 -27.79 -17.18
N TRP A 346 -8.66 -28.61 -16.16
CA TRP A 346 -7.47 -28.66 -15.29
C TRP A 346 -7.29 -30.02 -14.61
N LEU A 347 -6.06 -30.30 -14.23
CA LEU A 347 -5.69 -31.49 -13.48
C LEU A 347 -4.68 -31.13 -12.37
N LEU A 348 -5.01 -31.48 -11.12
CA LEU A 348 -4.08 -31.40 -10.00
C LEU A 348 -3.49 -32.77 -9.71
N VAL A 349 -2.17 -32.87 -9.66
CA VAL A 349 -1.43 -34.05 -9.22
C VAL A 349 -0.91 -33.79 -7.81
N VAL A 350 -1.39 -34.50 -6.83
CA VAL A 350 -0.87 -34.45 -5.45
C VAL A 350 0.08 -35.60 -5.25
N ASP A 351 1.39 -35.31 -5.20
CA ASP A 351 2.45 -36.33 -5.08
C ASP A 351 3.04 -36.36 -3.66
N ASN A 352 3.66 -37.48 -3.30
CA ASN A 352 4.31 -37.71 -2.00
C ASN A 352 3.38 -37.62 -0.78
N VAL A 353 2.12 -38.03 -0.93
CA VAL A 353 1.18 -38.05 0.19
C VAL A 353 1.61 -39.11 1.21
N THR A 354 1.90 -38.72 2.44
CA THR A 354 2.26 -39.58 3.55
C THR A 354 1.08 -39.78 4.52
N SER A 355 1.18 -40.76 5.41
CA SER A 355 0.14 -41.00 6.42
C SER A 355 -0.02 -39.85 7.41
N GLU A 356 1.04 -39.05 7.61
CA GLU A 356 1.04 -37.87 8.47
C GLU A 356 0.33 -36.67 7.84
N SER A 357 0.25 -36.61 6.51
CA SER A 357 -0.46 -35.55 5.79
C SER A 357 -2.00 -35.77 5.75
N ARG A 358 -2.52 -36.85 6.32
CA ARG A 358 -3.96 -37.21 6.33
C ARG A 358 -4.75 -36.60 7.51
N THR A 359 -4.12 -35.89 8.44
CA THR A 359 -4.76 -35.46 9.69
C THR A 359 -5.21 -33.98 9.69
N SER A 360 -5.18 -33.30 8.56
CA SER A 360 -5.75 -31.93 8.41
C SER A 360 -6.83 -31.98 7.31
N ASP A 361 -8.03 -32.33 7.70
CA ASP A 361 -9.24 -32.12 6.91
C ASP A 361 -9.60 -30.60 6.84
#